data_0b9c54a9ff8888ae7b224c1f1a0ac635
#
_entry.id   0b9c54a9ff8888ae7b224c1f1a0ac635
#
_cell.length_a   1.000
_cell.length_b   1.000
_cell.length_c   1.000
_cell.angle_alpha   90.00
_cell.angle_beta   90.00
_cell.angle_gamma   90.00
#
_symmetry.space_group_name_H-M   'P 1'
#
loop_
_entity.id
_entity.type
_entity.pdbx_description
1 polymer ?
#
loop_
_entity_poly.entity_id
_entity_poly.type
_entity_poly.pdbx_seq_one_letter_code
_entity_poly.pdbx_strand_id
1 'polypeptide(L)'
;MDPDALRQVMEELIPFNKFLGVRAVEIDRGRVRIEVPFRPELIGDPLRQAMHGGVISMLADTAGGAAVWSALDEPRARVSTIDMRVDYLRPGRQETLVAEASLVRLGRRLGVTDMRLFHPSAPGDAIATGKAVYNIVIPRGAA
;
A
#
# COMPACT_ATOMS: atom_id res chain seq x y z
N MET A 1 -15.34 3.27 4.61
CA MET A 1 -14.75 4.61 4.27
C MET A 1 -15.16 4.95 2.85
N ASP A 2 -15.51 6.20 2.59
CA ASP A 2 -15.78 6.68 1.23
C ASP A 2 -14.51 6.57 0.35
N PRO A 3 -14.60 5.93 -0.83
CA PRO A 3 -13.44 5.72 -1.71
C PRO A 3 -12.75 7.02 -2.16
N ASP A 4 -13.50 8.08 -2.42
CA ASP A 4 -12.92 9.36 -2.86
C ASP A 4 -12.20 10.06 -1.71
N ALA A 5 -12.74 10.00 -0.50
CA ALA A 5 -12.06 10.50 0.70
C ALA A 5 -10.76 9.73 0.96
N LEU A 6 -10.77 8.40 0.82
CA LEU A 6 -9.56 7.59 0.99
C LEU A 6 -8.52 7.90 -0.10
N ARG A 7 -8.94 8.08 -1.34
CA ARG A 7 -8.06 8.52 -2.44
C ARG A 7 -7.38 9.84 -2.11
N GLN A 8 -8.13 10.82 -1.66
CA GLN A 8 -7.58 12.12 -1.27
C GLN A 8 -6.56 11.98 -0.14
N VAL A 9 -6.83 11.15 0.86
CA VAL A 9 -5.87 10.87 1.94
C VAL A 9 -4.59 10.26 1.38
N MET A 10 -4.71 9.23 0.53
CA MET A 10 -3.55 8.51 -0.01
C MET A 10 -2.67 9.38 -0.92
N GLU A 11 -3.28 10.22 -1.76
CA GLU A 11 -2.56 10.98 -2.77
C GLU A 11 -2.12 12.37 -2.30
N GLU A 12 -2.92 13.03 -1.45
CA GLU A 12 -2.74 14.44 -1.14
C GLU A 12 -2.40 14.74 0.32
N LEU A 13 -2.94 13.97 1.26
CA LEU A 13 -2.84 14.31 2.68
C LEU A 13 -1.69 13.61 3.41
N ILE A 14 -1.21 12.48 2.92
CA ILE A 14 -0.01 11.83 3.43
C ILE A 14 1.21 12.43 2.71
N PRO A 15 2.04 13.25 3.39
CA PRO A 15 3.11 13.98 2.72
C PRO A 15 4.11 13.09 1.99
N PHE A 16 4.44 11.93 2.57
CA PHE A 16 5.39 10.99 1.96
C PHE A 16 4.83 10.36 0.69
N ASN A 17 3.55 9.98 0.69
CA ASN A 17 2.89 9.46 -0.51
C ASN A 17 2.86 10.51 -1.63
N LYS A 18 2.52 11.75 -1.27
CA LYS A 18 2.51 12.88 -2.20
C LYS A 18 3.90 13.14 -2.79
N PHE A 19 4.94 13.11 -1.96
CA PHE A 19 6.33 13.27 -2.41
C PHE A 19 6.74 12.20 -3.42
N LEU A 20 6.31 10.95 -3.24
CA LEU A 20 6.59 9.84 -4.14
C LEU A 20 5.65 9.78 -5.36
N GLY A 21 4.59 10.56 -5.37
CA GLY A 21 3.60 10.55 -6.44
C GLY A 21 2.71 9.31 -6.43
N VAL A 22 2.42 8.77 -5.25
CA VAL A 22 1.52 7.62 -5.09
C VAL A 22 0.14 7.96 -5.64
N ARG A 23 -0.46 7.03 -6.38
CA ARG A 23 -1.80 7.14 -6.96
C ARG A 23 -2.65 5.94 -6.54
N ALA A 24 -3.85 6.21 -6.08
CA ALA A 24 -4.83 5.18 -5.75
C ALA A 24 -5.71 4.90 -6.98
N VAL A 25 -5.35 3.86 -7.72
CA VAL A 25 -5.98 3.51 -9.00
C VAL A 25 -7.36 2.90 -8.79
N GLU A 26 -7.48 2.01 -7.81
CA GLU A 26 -8.71 1.27 -7.54
C GLU A 26 -8.89 1.14 -6.03
N ILE A 27 -10.07 1.46 -5.55
CA ILE A 27 -10.44 1.35 -4.14
C ILE A 27 -11.81 0.68 -4.03
N ASP A 28 -11.80 -0.55 -3.56
CA ASP A 28 -12.98 -1.31 -3.17
C ASP A 28 -12.92 -1.61 -1.68
N ARG A 29 -14.05 -1.99 -1.08
CA ARG A 29 -14.08 -2.40 0.32
C ARG A 29 -13.19 -3.61 0.58
N GLY A 30 -12.09 -3.40 1.28
CA GLY A 30 -11.11 -4.45 1.61
C GLY A 30 -10.16 -4.81 0.48
N ARG A 31 -10.17 -4.06 -0.63
CA ARG A 31 -9.25 -4.27 -1.75
C ARG A 31 -8.83 -2.93 -2.34
N VAL A 32 -7.53 -2.75 -2.49
CA VAL A 32 -6.97 -1.50 -3.01
C VAL A 32 -5.85 -1.82 -3.99
N ARG A 33 -5.79 -1.04 -5.07
CA ARG A 33 -4.66 -1.00 -5.98
C ARG A 33 -4.09 0.40 -6.00
N ILE A 34 -2.82 0.52 -5.65
CA ILE A 34 -2.08 1.78 -5.70
C ILE A 34 -0.82 1.61 -6.56
N GLU A 35 -0.31 2.72 -7.06
CA GLU A 35 0.90 2.72 -7.86
C GLU A 35 1.83 3.86 -7.50
N VAL A 36 3.10 3.68 -7.78
CA VAL A 36 4.12 4.73 -7.75
C VAL A 36 4.81 4.81 -9.12
N PRO A 37 4.86 6.01 -9.75
CA PRO A 37 5.57 6.18 -11.01
C PRO A 37 7.08 6.06 -10.75
N PHE A 38 7.80 5.49 -11.72
CA PHE A 38 9.25 5.41 -11.64
C PHE A 38 9.88 6.80 -11.79
N ARG A 39 10.95 7.01 -11.05
CA ARG A 39 11.92 8.09 -11.24
C ARG A 39 13.31 7.65 -10.76
N PRO A 40 14.41 8.23 -11.27
CA PRO A 40 15.78 7.76 -11.00
C PRO A 40 16.14 7.72 -9.51
N GLU A 41 15.53 8.58 -8.68
CA GLU A 41 15.77 8.63 -7.23
C GLU A 41 15.27 7.38 -6.48
N LEU A 42 14.46 6.54 -7.14
CA LEU A 42 13.95 5.29 -6.57
C LEU A 42 14.91 4.11 -6.78
N ILE A 43 16.03 4.31 -7.47
CA ILE A 43 17.06 3.27 -7.67
C ILE A 43 17.76 2.99 -6.34
N GLY A 44 17.87 1.72 -5.98
CA GLY A 44 18.60 1.24 -4.80
C GLY A 44 19.89 0.47 -5.14
N ASP A 45 19.95 -0.10 -6.35
CA ASP A 45 21.14 -0.78 -6.86
C ASP A 45 21.66 -0.04 -8.09
N PRO A 46 22.73 0.77 -7.95
CA PRO A 46 23.24 1.57 -9.05
C PRO A 46 23.93 0.74 -10.15
N LEU A 47 24.33 -0.49 -9.84
CA LEU A 47 24.98 -1.37 -10.84
C LEU A 47 23.93 -2.08 -11.70
N ARG A 48 22.87 -2.58 -11.10
CA ARG A 48 21.78 -3.28 -11.79
C ARG A 48 20.65 -2.35 -12.21
N GLN A 49 20.70 -1.10 -11.77
CA GLN A 49 19.65 -0.12 -12.00
C GLN A 49 18.26 -0.62 -11.51
N ALA A 50 18.27 -1.37 -10.41
CA ALA A 50 17.08 -1.93 -9.81
C ALA A 50 16.47 -0.98 -8.76
N MET A 51 15.16 -1.01 -8.66
CA MET A 51 14.40 -0.22 -7.69
C MET A 51 14.77 -0.59 -6.25
N HIS A 52 14.86 0.40 -5.37
CA HIS A 52 15.17 0.21 -3.96
C HIS A 52 14.09 -0.64 -3.29
N GLY A 53 14.52 -1.67 -2.54
CA GLY A 53 13.60 -2.54 -1.80
C GLY A 53 12.72 -1.80 -0.81
N GLY A 54 13.21 -0.69 -0.26
CA GLY A 54 12.42 0.20 0.62
C GLY A 54 11.24 0.84 -0.09
N VAL A 55 11.32 1.14 -1.38
CA VAL A 55 10.17 1.63 -2.18
C VAL A 55 9.13 0.54 -2.32
N ILE A 56 9.56 -0.69 -2.59
CA ILE A 56 8.70 -1.86 -2.71
C ILE A 56 7.95 -2.12 -1.40
N SER A 57 8.66 -2.15 -0.28
CA SER A 57 8.04 -2.39 1.03
C SER A 57 7.15 -1.24 1.48
N MET A 58 7.52 0.01 1.19
CA MET A 58 6.67 1.17 1.47
C MET A 58 5.34 1.09 0.73
N LEU A 59 5.38 0.76 -0.57
CA LEU A 59 4.16 0.67 -1.37
C LEU A 59 3.28 -0.51 -0.91
N ALA A 60 3.89 -1.65 -0.53
CA ALA A 60 3.18 -2.78 0.06
C ALA A 60 2.46 -2.37 1.35
N ASP A 61 3.16 -1.71 2.27
CA ASP A 61 2.62 -1.24 3.53
C ASP A 61 1.46 -0.26 3.33
N THR A 62 1.65 0.70 2.46
CA THR A 62 0.63 1.71 2.13
C THR A 62 -0.63 1.06 1.54
N ALA A 63 -0.47 0.12 0.61
CA ALA A 63 -1.59 -0.61 0.02
C ALA A 63 -2.35 -1.45 1.06
N GLY A 64 -1.61 -2.18 1.89
CA GLY A 64 -2.20 -3.01 2.95
C GLY A 64 -2.99 -2.19 3.97
N GLY A 65 -2.43 -1.08 4.45
CA GLY A 65 -3.11 -0.15 5.35
C GLY A 65 -4.36 0.47 4.73
N ALA A 66 -4.28 0.85 3.45
CA ALA A 66 -5.41 1.39 2.70
C ALA A 66 -6.53 0.34 2.53
N ALA A 67 -6.19 -0.93 2.29
CA ALA A 67 -7.18 -2.02 2.19
C ALA A 67 -7.92 -2.24 3.52
N VAL A 68 -7.22 -2.18 4.66
CA VAL A 68 -7.88 -2.20 5.98
C VAL A 68 -8.78 -0.98 6.12
N TRP A 69 -8.28 0.20 5.83
CA TRP A 69 -9.00 1.46 6.03
C TRP A 69 -10.25 1.54 5.16
N SER A 70 -10.19 1.07 3.91
CA SER A 70 -11.34 1.01 2.99
C SER A 70 -12.51 0.19 3.53
N ALA A 71 -12.23 -0.79 4.39
CA ALA A 71 -13.22 -1.69 4.98
C ALA A 71 -13.86 -1.15 6.26
N LEU A 72 -13.35 -0.04 6.82
CA LEU A 72 -13.87 0.55 8.05
C LEU A 72 -15.03 1.50 7.77
N ASP A 73 -16.03 1.48 8.64
CA ASP A 73 -17.20 2.35 8.54
C ASP A 73 -17.03 3.66 9.35
N GLU A 74 -15.98 3.74 10.20
CA GLU A 74 -15.68 4.93 11.00
C GLU A 74 -14.62 5.79 10.30
N PRO A 75 -14.98 6.98 9.79
CA PRO A 75 -14.05 7.84 9.05
C PRO A 75 -12.85 8.34 9.87
N ARG A 76 -12.99 8.39 11.22
CA ARG A 76 -11.92 8.83 12.12
C ARG A 76 -11.05 7.69 12.62
N ALA A 77 -11.31 6.46 12.17
CA ALA A 77 -10.45 5.34 12.51
C ALA A 77 -9.01 5.61 12.07
N ARG A 78 -8.07 5.25 12.92
CA ARG A 78 -6.64 5.28 12.60
C ARG A 78 -6.12 3.87 12.40
N VAL A 79 -5.36 3.69 11.35
CA VAL A 79 -4.73 2.43 10.98
C VAL A 79 -3.22 2.61 11.05
N SER A 80 -2.53 1.73 11.75
CA SER A 80 -1.07 1.75 11.86
C SER A 80 -0.50 0.35 11.78
N THR A 81 0.63 0.20 11.11
CA THR A 81 1.30 -1.08 10.90
C THR A 81 1.85 -1.63 12.22
N ILE A 82 1.54 -2.90 12.53
CA ILE A 82 2.14 -3.63 13.65
C ILE A 82 3.32 -4.45 13.17
N ASP A 83 3.11 -5.21 12.09
CA ASP A 83 4.11 -6.11 11.54
C ASP A 83 3.86 -6.31 10.04
N MET A 84 4.93 -6.50 9.30
CA MET A 84 4.88 -6.74 7.87
C MET A 84 6.03 -7.64 7.45
N ARG A 85 5.72 -8.63 6.64
CA ARG A 85 6.70 -9.42 5.92
C ARG A 85 6.57 -9.13 4.43
N VAL A 86 7.70 -8.90 3.78
CA VAL A 86 7.79 -8.76 2.32
C VAL A 86 8.79 -9.77 1.79
N ASP A 87 8.37 -10.58 0.84
CA ASP A 87 9.22 -11.51 0.11
C ASP A 87 9.55 -10.91 -1.26
N TYR A 88 10.82 -10.57 -1.48
CA TYR A 88 11.34 -9.97 -2.71
C TYR A 88 11.68 -11.09 -3.69
N LEU A 89 10.93 -11.20 -4.77
CA LEU A 89 11.01 -12.33 -5.71
C LEU A 89 11.85 -12.01 -6.93
N ARG A 90 11.82 -10.75 -7.38
CA ARG A 90 12.53 -10.25 -8.57
C ARG A 90 12.98 -8.81 -8.35
N PRO A 91 14.06 -8.35 -9.05
CA PRO A 91 14.40 -6.93 -9.06
C PRO A 91 13.26 -6.08 -9.61
N GLY A 92 12.98 -4.95 -8.94
CA GLY A 92 12.09 -3.94 -9.48
C GLY A 92 12.75 -3.22 -10.65
N ARG A 93 12.00 -3.05 -11.75
CA ARG A 93 12.48 -2.40 -12.97
C ARG A 93 12.17 -0.91 -12.98
N GLN A 94 12.73 -0.21 -13.96
CA GLN A 94 12.52 1.23 -14.17
C GLN A 94 11.18 1.53 -14.83
N GLU A 95 10.12 1.12 -14.18
CA GLU A 95 8.72 1.29 -14.59
C GLU A 95 7.86 1.61 -13.37
N THR A 96 6.63 2.06 -13.60
CA THR A 96 5.62 2.15 -12.56
C THR A 96 5.53 0.83 -11.78
N LEU A 97 5.53 0.92 -10.47
CA LEU A 97 5.29 -0.21 -9.58
C LEU A 97 3.85 -0.14 -9.08
N VAL A 98 3.14 -1.25 -9.18
CA VAL A 98 1.77 -1.42 -8.68
C VAL A 98 1.77 -2.31 -7.47
N ALA A 99 1.02 -1.95 -6.44
CA ALA A 99 0.70 -2.81 -5.31
C ALA A 99 -0.81 -3.04 -5.25
N GLU A 100 -1.18 -4.31 -5.22
CA GLU A 100 -2.52 -4.76 -4.88
C GLU A 100 -2.53 -5.30 -3.46
N ALA A 101 -3.50 -4.89 -2.67
CA ALA A 101 -3.72 -5.41 -1.33
C ALA A 101 -5.15 -5.89 -1.18
N SER A 102 -5.30 -7.00 -0.48
CA SER A 102 -6.60 -7.59 -0.16
C SER A 102 -6.68 -7.89 1.33
N LEU A 103 -7.80 -7.53 1.92
CA LEU A 103 -8.10 -7.82 3.31
C LEU A 103 -8.35 -9.33 3.49
N VAL A 104 -7.58 -9.98 4.35
CA VAL A 104 -7.75 -11.39 4.71
C VAL A 104 -8.70 -11.53 5.90
N ARG A 105 -8.56 -10.64 6.89
CA ARG A 105 -9.35 -10.63 8.10
C ARG A 105 -9.50 -9.22 8.66
N LEU A 106 -10.69 -8.88 9.08
CA LEU A 106 -11.00 -7.65 9.82
C LEU A 106 -11.57 -8.00 11.19
N GLY A 107 -10.85 -7.64 12.24
CA GLY A 107 -11.33 -7.67 13.62
C GLY A 107 -11.60 -6.26 14.14
N ARG A 108 -12.01 -6.17 15.42
CA ARG A 108 -12.29 -4.86 16.05
C ARG A 108 -11.04 -3.98 16.24
N ARG A 109 -9.86 -4.61 16.39
CA ARG A 109 -8.59 -3.93 16.66
C ARG A 109 -7.50 -4.25 15.67
N LEU A 110 -7.68 -5.28 14.85
CA LEU A 110 -6.66 -5.76 13.92
C LEU A 110 -7.25 -6.03 12.55
N GLY A 111 -6.49 -5.62 11.53
CA GLY A 111 -6.71 -6.01 10.14
C GLY A 111 -5.50 -6.78 9.63
N VAL A 112 -5.74 -7.84 8.87
CA VAL A 112 -4.70 -8.65 8.22
C VAL A 112 -4.89 -8.56 6.72
N THR A 113 -3.80 -8.30 5.99
CA THR A 113 -3.83 -8.16 4.53
C THR A 113 -2.77 -9.02 3.86
N ASP A 114 -3.07 -9.44 2.65
CA ASP A 114 -2.11 -9.94 1.67
C ASP A 114 -1.83 -8.86 0.62
N MET A 115 -0.58 -8.74 0.19
CA MET A 115 -0.15 -7.80 -0.83
C MET A 115 0.62 -8.51 -1.94
N ARG A 116 0.49 -7.98 -3.15
CA ARG A 116 1.21 -8.41 -4.33
C ARG A 116 1.66 -7.18 -5.11
N LEU A 117 2.93 -7.16 -5.49
CA LEU A 117 3.51 -6.03 -6.24
C LEU A 117 4.01 -6.53 -7.60
N PHE A 118 3.78 -5.74 -8.62
CA PHE A 118 4.14 -6.09 -9.99
C PHE A 118 4.28 -4.84 -10.86
N HIS A 119 4.87 -4.99 -12.02
CA HIS A 119 4.89 -3.96 -13.05
C HIS A 119 3.73 -4.15 -14.03
N PRO A 120 3.09 -3.07 -14.53
CA PRO A 120 1.97 -3.18 -15.48
C PRO A 120 2.33 -3.94 -16.77
N SER A 121 3.59 -3.91 -17.20
CA SER A 121 4.06 -4.62 -18.40
C SER A 121 4.09 -6.13 -18.23
N ALA A 122 4.13 -6.65 -17.00
CA ALA A 122 4.19 -8.07 -16.68
C ALA A 122 3.39 -8.38 -15.40
N PRO A 123 2.06 -8.22 -15.42
CA PRO A 123 1.24 -8.35 -14.21
C PRO A 123 1.22 -9.76 -13.62
N GLY A 124 1.59 -10.79 -14.42
CA GLY A 124 1.73 -12.17 -13.97
C GLY A 124 3.01 -12.44 -13.17
N ASP A 125 4.02 -11.57 -13.27
CA ASP A 125 5.34 -11.74 -12.65
C ASP A 125 5.45 -10.85 -11.41
N ALA A 126 5.06 -11.38 -10.25
CA ALA A 126 5.16 -10.63 -9.00
C ALA A 126 6.63 -10.25 -8.71
N ILE A 127 6.87 -8.96 -8.43
CA ILE A 127 8.14 -8.43 -7.96
C ILE A 127 8.34 -8.78 -6.49
N ALA A 128 7.26 -8.67 -5.73
CA ALA A 128 7.22 -9.03 -4.32
C ALA A 128 5.81 -9.46 -3.92
N THR A 129 5.75 -10.21 -2.83
CA THR A 129 4.51 -10.53 -2.11
C THR A 129 4.69 -10.17 -0.65
N GLY A 130 3.59 -9.90 0.04
CA GLY A 130 3.67 -9.55 1.45
C GLY A 130 2.41 -9.92 2.22
N LYS A 131 2.59 -9.92 3.54
CA LYS A 131 1.51 -10.04 4.51
C LYS A 131 1.75 -9.04 5.62
N ALA A 132 0.70 -8.36 6.04
CA ALA A 132 0.83 -7.37 7.11
C ALA A 132 -0.34 -7.43 8.10
N VAL A 133 -0.06 -6.96 9.31
CA VAL A 133 -1.03 -6.78 10.38
C VAL A 133 -1.06 -5.31 10.77
N TYR A 134 -2.26 -4.77 10.87
CA TYR A 134 -2.51 -3.38 11.19
C TYR A 134 -3.33 -3.26 12.47
N ASN A 135 -2.94 -2.32 13.33
CA ASN A 135 -3.75 -1.90 14.47
C ASN A 135 -4.83 -0.94 14.01
N ILE A 136 -6.04 -1.12 14.54
CA ILE A 136 -7.19 -0.25 14.29
C ILE A 136 -7.57 0.44 15.60
N VAL A 137 -7.54 1.78 15.59
CA VAL A 137 -7.96 2.59 16.73
C VAL A 137 -9.14 3.46 16.30
N ILE A 138 -10.27 3.25 16.95
CA ILE A 138 -11.44 4.10 16.81
C ILE A 138 -11.42 5.08 17.97
N PRO A 139 -11.28 6.41 17.72
CA PRO A 139 -11.28 7.41 18.79
C PRO A 139 -12.58 7.37 19.57
N ARG A 140 -12.48 7.36 20.92
CA ARG A 140 -13.64 7.47 21.80
C ARG A 140 -14.15 8.91 21.75
N GLY A 141 -15.45 9.09 21.60
CA GLY A 141 -16.13 10.36 21.81
C GLY A 141 -16.06 11.34 20.67
N ALA A 142 -16.95 11.13 19.69
CA ALA A 142 -17.66 12.19 19.02
C ALA A 142 -19.07 11.63 18.85
N ALA A 143 -19.82 11.79 19.90
CA ALA A 143 -21.26 11.83 19.75
C ALA A 143 -21.61 13.20 19.20
#